data_87436b64db2f5f11e5e5bf60b14ca0b5
#
_entry.id   87436b64db2f5f11e5e5bf60b14ca0b5
#
_cell.length_a   1.000
_cell.length_b   1.000
_cell.length_c   1.000
_cell.angle_alpha   90.00
_cell.angle_beta   90.00
_cell.angle_gamma   90.00
#
_symmetry.space_group_name_H-M   'P 1'
#
loop_
_entity.id
_entity.type
_entity.pdbx_description
1 polymer ?
#
loop_
_entity_poly.entity_id
_entity_poly.type
_entity_poly.pdbx_seq_one_letter_code
_entity_poly.pdbx_strand_id
1 'polypeptide(L)'
;MNIAISGASGFIGKHLTEYLTEAGHRVIPLGRPMFREGTSGHLIQALSHCDVIINLAGAPIGKRWTPEYKKELYDSRIKVTHCIIRAMDAVKTKPRLMISASAVGYYPEEGTFDEYTNTRGSGFLAELCYAWEKEARRCPSQTRLVITRFGIVLSPDGGAMEQMLRPLRITRVAGVIGPGTQPFPWIAIQDLCRAMEFIISHEEASGVFNLVAPQQVSQYAFTQAMAARYHAWMKVVVPRWFFRMRYGEVASFLASGQNVRPTRLLEAGFRFVKPTIEDFFEGTDHAAVDRLDLHRYMGTWYEIARFDHRFERGLSEVTATYTLMPDGTVRVENRGCKHKKPYDVCKTAEGRAKIPDPSQPGKLKVSFFLSFYSDYYVLELDQDEYNYALIGSSSD
;
A
#
# COMPACT_ATOMS: atom_id res chain seq x y z
N MET A 1 -1.25 20.76 -11.03
CA MET A 1 -0.78 21.54 -9.86
C MET A 1 0.66 21.14 -9.52
N ASN A 2 1.40 22.04 -8.85
CA ASN A 2 2.71 21.73 -8.28
C ASN A 2 2.52 21.30 -6.82
N ILE A 3 2.85 20.04 -6.51
CA ILE A 3 2.62 19.44 -5.19
C ILE A 3 3.98 19.07 -4.57
N ALA A 4 4.34 19.71 -3.45
CA ALA A 4 5.55 19.38 -2.71
C ALA A 4 5.26 18.29 -1.67
N ILE A 5 6.05 17.21 -1.67
CA ILE A 5 5.86 16.07 -0.77
C ILE A 5 7.11 15.85 0.08
N SER A 6 7.00 16.01 1.40
CA SER A 6 8.01 15.53 2.33
C SER A 6 7.78 14.05 2.63
N GLY A 7 8.86 13.26 2.72
CA GLY A 7 8.73 11.82 2.86
C GLY A 7 8.35 11.07 1.57
N ALA A 8 8.50 11.68 0.39
CA ALA A 8 8.21 11.11 -0.93
C ALA A 8 8.94 9.77 -1.19
N SER A 9 10.11 9.54 -0.59
CA SER A 9 10.86 8.27 -0.72
C SER A 9 10.37 7.16 0.23
N GLY A 10 9.45 7.46 1.13
CA GLY A 10 8.83 6.49 2.03
C GLY A 10 7.78 5.62 1.32
N PHE A 11 7.28 4.58 2.01
CA PHE A 11 6.29 3.66 1.44
C PHE A 11 5.05 4.41 0.90
N ILE A 12 4.35 5.16 1.74
CA ILE A 12 3.16 5.94 1.33
C ILE A 12 3.55 7.01 0.30
N GLY A 13 4.70 7.68 0.52
CA GLY A 13 5.15 8.78 -0.35
C GLY A 13 5.42 8.34 -1.78
N LYS A 14 5.95 7.14 -2.01
CA LYS A 14 6.17 6.58 -3.35
C LYS A 14 4.85 6.36 -4.08
N HIS A 15 3.92 5.61 -3.49
CA HIS A 15 2.60 5.35 -4.08
C HIS A 15 1.83 6.64 -4.37
N LEU A 16 1.86 7.59 -3.43
CA LEU A 16 1.20 8.87 -3.62
C LEU A 16 1.86 9.71 -4.71
N THR A 17 3.19 9.66 -4.83
CA THR A 17 3.93 10.35 -5.90
C THR A 17 3.55 9.78 -7.28
N GLU A 18 3.53 8.47 -7.43
CA GLU A 18 3.11 7.78 -8.64
C GLU A 18 1.67 8.15 -8.99
N TYR A 19 0.75 7.95 -8.06
CA TYR A 19 -0.67 8.24 -8.24
C TYR A 19 -0.94 9.71 -8.68
N LEU A 20 -0.34 10.69 -7.98
CA LEU A 20 -0.52 12.10 -8.30
C LEU A 20 0.14 12.49 -9.62
N THR A 21 1.23 11.84 -10.01
CA THR A 21 1.88 12.06 -11.30
C THR A 21 1.01 11.53 -12.45
N GLU A 22 0.42 10.35 -12.29
CA GLU A 22 -0.55 9.77 -13.23
C GLU A 22 -1.82 10.64 -13.36
N ALA A 23 -2.24 11.28 -12.26
CA ALA A 23 -3.33 12.25 -12.25
C ALA A 23 -2.96 13.62 -12.89
N GLY A 24 -1.76 13.75 -13.46
CA GLY A 24 -1.30 14.95 -14.18
C GLY A 24 -0.76 16.06 -13.28
N HIS A 25 -0.40 15.77 -12.02
CA HIS A 25 0.25 16.74 -11.14
C HIS A 25 1.77 16.68 -11.28
N ARG A 26 2.43 17.82 -11.05
CA ARG A 26 3.88 17.88 -10.94
C ARG A 26 4.27 17.70 -9.47
N VAL A 27 4.91 16.58 -9.13
CA VAL A 27 5.37 16.30 -7.78
C VAL A 27 6.81 16.79 -7.57
N ILE A 28 7.04 17.50 -6.46
CA ILE A 28 8.33 18.05 -6.03
C ILE A 28 8.71 17.35 -4.73
N PRO A 29 9.67 16.40 -4.75
CA PRO A 29 10.08 15.69 -3.53
C PRO A 29 10.92 16.60 -2.63
N LEU A 30 10.49 16.74 -1.37
CA LEU A 30 11.26 17.43 -0.34
C LEU A 30 12.14 16.41 0.40
N GLY A 31 13.41 16.33 -0.01
CA GLY A 31 14.38 15.38 0.54
C GLY A 31 14.93 15.79 1.90
N ARG A 32 15.43 14.80 2.68
CA ARG A 32 16.04 15.02 4.01
C ARG A 32 17.11 16.12 4.05
N PRO A 33 17.96 16.34 3.04
CA PRO A 33 18.94 17.42 3.06
C PRO A 33 18.33 18.81 3.21
N MET A 34 17.11 19.04 2.73
CA MET A 34 16.41 20.34 2.80
C MET A 34 15.99 20.73 4.23
N PHE A 35 16.01 19.79 5.17
CA PHE A 35 15.60 19.98 6.56
C PHE A 35 16.78 20.08 7.54
N ARG A 36 18.01 20.23 7.03
CA ARG A 36 19.21 20.44 7.85
C ARG A 36 19.38 21.93 8.16
N GLU A 37 20.13 22.22 9.21
CA GLU A 37 20.53 23.60 9.53
C GLU A 37 21.30 24.21 8.36
N GLY A 38 21.02 25.48 8.06
CA GLY A 38 21.63 26.20 6.95
C GLY A 38 21.05 25.94 5.54
N THR A 39 20.08 25.02 5.39
CA THR A 39 19.49 24.69 4.07
C THR A 39 18.10 25.28 3.83
N SER A 40 17.64 26.19 4.68
CA SER A 40 16.33 26.83 4.58
C SER A 40 16.04 27.48 3.23
N GLY A 41 17.07 28.04 2.58
CA GLY A 41 16.94 28.64 1.24
C GLY A 41 16.47 27.67 0.16
N HIS A 42 16.95 26.41 0.17
CA HIS A 42 16.53 25.38 -0.79
C HIS A 42 15.06 24.96 -0.56
N LEU A 43 14.63 24.90 0.70
CA LEU A 43 13.24 24.60 1.02
C LEU A 43 12.31 25.73 0.60
N ILE A 44 12.68 27.00 0.88
CA ILE A 44 11.93 28.18 0.44
C ILE A 44 11.83 28.20 -1.10
N GLN A 45 12.93 27.96 -1.79
CA GLN A 45 12.93 27.88 -3.26
C GLN A 45 12.01 26.78 -3.78
N ALA A 46 12.04 25.59 -3.18
CA ALA A 46 11.15 24.49 -3.58
C ALA A 46 9.68 24.82 -3.35
N LEU A 47 9.35 25.54 -2.28
CA LEU A 47 7.96 25.90 -1.95
C LEU A 47 7.44 27.16 -2.68
N SER A 48 8.31 27.98 -3.26
CA SER A 48 7.91 29.27 -3.88
C SER A 48 6.96 29.13 -5.08
N HIS A 49 6.86 27.94 -5.67
CA HIS A 49 5.99 27.66 -6.84
C HIS A 49 5.04 26.49 -6.57
N CYS A 50 4.81 26.12 -5.31
CA CYS A 50 3.95 25.01 -4.93
C CYS A 50 2.53 25.50 -4.66
N ASP A 51 1.56 24.78 -5.20
CA ASP A 51 0.13 24.96 -4.91
C ASP A 51 -0.27 24.23 -3.63
N VAL A 52 0.30 23.02 -3.43
CA VAL A 52 -0.04 22.10 -2.34
C VAL A 52 1.22 21.58 -1.68
N ILE A 53 1.18 21.46 -0.37
CA ILE A 53 2.23 20.77 0.42
C ILE A 53 1.61 19.56 1.10
N ILE A 54 2.26 18.39 0.95
CA ILE A 54 1.91 17.16 1.65
C ILE A 54 3.06 16.76 2.55
N ASN A 55 2.83 16.76 3.86
CA ASN A 55 3.85 16.42 4.85
C ASN A 55 3.64 15.00 5.37
N LEU A 56 4.40 14.05 4.82
CA LEU A 56 4.42 12.63 5.22
C LEU A 56 5.70 12.24 5.94
N ALA A 57 6.60 13.20 6.23
CA ALA A 57 7.88 12.90 6.83
C ALA A 57 7.74 12.31 8.23
N GLY A 58 8.42 11.19 8.47
CA GLY A 58 8.44 10.53 9.76
C GLY A 58 9.32 9.28 9.74
N ALA A 59 10.10 9.05 10.81
CA ALA A 59 10.81 7.80 11.01
C ALA A 59 9.81 6.64 11.21
N PRO A 60 10.15 5.40 10.78
CA PRO A 60 9.28 4.23 10.89
C PRO A 60 8.90 3.92 12.35
N ILE A 61 7.60 3.72 12.61
CA ILE A 61 7.11 3.51 13.99
C ILE A 61 7.34 2.07 14.50
N GLY A 62 7.52 1.11 13.58
CA GLY A 62 7.63 -0.32 13.89
C GLY A 62 8.97 -0.80 14.47
N LYS A 63 9.91 0.10 14.76
CA LYS A 63 11.17 -0.25 15.44
C LYS A 63 11.00 -0.18 16.96
N ARG A 64 11.90 -0.84 17.71
CA ARG A 64 11.90 -0.78 19.18
C ARG A 64 12.09 0.66 19.67
N TRP A 65 11.24 1.13 20.58
CA TRP A 65 11.28 2.48 21.12
C TRP A 65 12.26 2.58 22.29
N THR A 66 13.50 2.94 21.98
CA THR A 66 14.46 3.43 22.98
C THR A 66 14.23 4.94 23.18
N PRO A 67 14.78 5.54 24.24
CA PRO A 67 14.73 7.01 24.42
C PRO A 67 15.24 7.77 23.20
N GLU A 68 16.35 7.31 22.61
CA GLU A 68 16.96 7.91 21.43
C GLU A 68 16.04 7.78 20.20
N TYR A 69 15.40 6.61 20.03
CA TYR A 69 14.50 6.39 18.93
C TYR A 69 13.17 7.15 19.07
N LYS A 70 12.66 7.30 20.31
CA LYS A 70 11.53 8.20 20.60
C LYS A 70 11.84 9.65 20.22
N LYS A 71 13.06 10.10 20.52
CA LYS A 71 13.53 11.41 20.07
C LYS A 71 13.59 11.51 18.54
N GLU A 72 14.08 10.47 17.84
CA GLU A 72 14.09 10.43 16.37
C GLU A 72 12.65 10.48 15.80
N LEU A 73 11.71 9.73 16.40
CA LEU A 73 10.30 9.76 16.03
C LEU A 73 9.70 11.16 16.17
N TYR A 74 10.04 11.86 17.24
CA TYR A 74 9.63 13.23 17.50
C TYR A 74 10.26 14.20 16.50
N ASP A 75 11.57 14.21 16.41
CA ASP A 75 12.34 15.15 15.57
C ASP A 75 11.97 15.01 14.09
N SER A 76 11.82 13.78 13.58
CA SER A 76 11.46 13.52 12.19
C SER A 76 10.07 14.02 11.79
N ARG A 77 9.21 14.32 12.75
CA ARG A 77 7.85 14.84 12.53
C ARG A 77 7.75 16.32 12.87
N ILE A 78 8.04 16.67 14.11
CA ILE A 78 7.80 18.02 14.60
C ILE A 78 8.80 19.02 14.03
N LYS A 79 10.10 18.70 14.00
CA LYS A 79 11.11 19.61 13.42
C LYS A 79 10.93 19.76 11.91
N VAL A 80 10.59 18.68 11.20
CA VAL A 80 10.32 18.77 9.76
C VAL A 80 9.09 19.63 9.48
N THR A 81 8.02 19.44 10.23
CA THR A 81 6.80 20.28 10.12
C THR A 81 7.12 21.74 10.41
N HIS A 82 7.92 22.00 11.48
CA HIS A 82 8.38 23.34 11.81
C HIS A 82 9.16 24.00 10.67
N CYS A 83 10.11 23.29 10.05
CA CYS A 83 10.87 23.80 8.91
C CYS A 83 9.98 24.13 7.72
N ILE A 84 8.98 23.27 7.42
CA ILE A 84 8.02 23.50 6.35
C ILE A 84 7.22 24.80 6.62
N ILE A 85 6.68 24.95 7.82
CA ILE A 85 5.88 26.13 8.20
C ILE A 85 6.72 27.40 8.11
N ARG A 86 7.93 27.39 8.65
CA ARG A 86 8.84 28.54 8.52
C ARG A 86 9.17 28.89 7.08
N ALA A 87 9.36 27.89 6.23
CA ALA A 87 9.58 28.14 4.81
C ALA A 87 8.30 28.70 4.14
N MET A 88 7.11 28.20 4.53
CA MET A 88 5.84 28.76 4.07
C MET A 88 5.66 30.23 4.49
N ASP A 89 6.09 30.59 5.70
CA ASP A 89 6.05 32.00 6.15
C ASP A 89 6.98 32.90 5.33
N ALA A 90 8.09 32.35 4.84
CA ALA A 90 9.09 33.11 4.09
C ALA A 90 8.77 33.26 2.59
N VAL A 91 7.97 32.35 1.98
CA VAL A 91 7.60 32.46 0.58
C VAL A 91 6.60 33.59 0.35
N LYS A 92 6.74 34.31 -0.78
CA LYS A 92 5.88 35.46 -1.14
C LYS A 92 4.43 35.02 -1.40
N THR A 93 4.26 33.97 -2.20
CA THR A 93 2.95 33.38 -2.50
C THR A 93 2.80 32.11 -1.68
N LYS A 94 1.80 32.10 -0.77
CA LYS A 94 1.57 30.93 0.11
C LYS A 94 0.92 29.79 -0.68
N PRO A 95 1.31 28.53 -0.44
CA PRO A 95 0.56 27.39 -0.94
C PRO A 95 -0.91 27.47 -0.48
N ARG A 96 -1.84 27.07 -1.35
CA ARG A 96 -3.27 27.13 -1.03
C ARG A 96 -3.71 26.05 -0.03
N LEU A 97 -2.97 24.94 0.03
CA LEU A 97 -3.29 23.77 0.87
C LEU A 97 -2.02 23.19 1.50
N MET A 98 -2.11 22.87 2.78
CA MET A 98 -1.18 21.99 3.48
C MET A 98 -1.93 20.76 4.02
N ILE A 99 -1.54 19.55 3.59
CA ILE A 99 -1.98 18.30 4.18
C ILE A 99 -0.87 17.79 5.07
N SER A 100 -1.12 17.67 6.37
CA SER A 100 -0.16 17.15 7.34
C SER A 100 -0.62 15.80 7.85
N ALA A 101 0.22 14.78 7.69
CA ALA A 101 -0.04 13.48 8.26
C ALA A 101 -0.08 13.53 9.80
N SER A 102 -0.89 12.66 10.36
CA SER A 102 -1.00 12.28 11.76
C SER A 102 -1.36 10.78 11.80
N ALA A 103 -1.79 10.26 12.93
CA ALA A 103 -2.21 8.87 13.05
C ALA A 103 -3.40 8.71 14.00
N VAL A 104 -4.16 7.63 13.81
CA VAL A 104 -5.28 7.25 14.71
C VAL A 104 -4.83 6.97 16.15
N GLY A 105 -3.52 6.77 16.38
CA GLY A 105 -2.91 6.74 17.71
C GLY A 105 -3.10 8.01 18.54
N TYR A 106 -3.68 9.07 17.97
CA TYR A 106 -4.17 10.25 18.68
C TYR A 106 -5.31 9.90 19.66
N TYR A 107 -6.20 8.96 19.29
CA TYR A 107 -7.38 8.60 20.05
C TYR A 107 -7.08 7.62 21.19
N PRO A 108 -7.95 7.55 22.22
CA PRO A 108 -7.87 6.52 23.26
C PRO A 108 -8.02 5.10 22.68
N GLU A 109 -7.60 4.09 23.46
CA GLU A 109 -7.75 2.68 23.10
C GLU A 109 -9.20 2.18 23.28
N GLU A 110 -9.93 2.76 24.23
CA GLU A 110 -11.32 2.38 24.54
C GLU A 110 -12.31 3.41 24.01
N GLY A 111 -13.37 2.93 23.40
CA GLY A 111 -14.42 3.74 22.78
C GLY A 111 -14.39 3.69 21.24
N THR A 112 -15.34 4.39 20.62
CA THR A 112 -15.42 4.60 19.17
C THR A 112 -15.29 6.08 18.88
N PHE A 113 -14.43 6.45 17.96
CA PHE A 113 -14.02 7.83 17.70
C PHE A 113 -14.18 8.18 16.23
N ASP A 114 -14.44 9.45 16.00
CA ASP A 114 -14.41 10.07 14.68
C ASP A 114 -13.72 11.44 14.76
N GLU A 115 -13.76 12.19 13.70
CA GLU A 115 -13.09 13.49 13.58
C GLU A 115 -13.74 14.59 14.44
N TYR A 116 -14.98 14.39 14.85
CA TYR A 116 -15.72 15.32 15.73
C TYR A 116 -15.40 15.09 17.20
N THR A 117 -14.77 13.97 17.51
CA THR A 117 -14.38 13.63 18.87
C THR A 117 -13.07 14.31 19.25
N ASN A 118 -13.13 15.21 20.26
CA ASN A 118 -11.95 15.95 20.73
C ASN A 118 -11.15 15.22 21.82
N THR A 119 -11.47 13.96 22.12
CA THR A 119 -10.80 13.20 23.17
C THR A 119 -9.46 12.67 22.67
N ARG A 120 -8.40 13.08 23.36
CA ARG A 120 -7.03 12.58 23.12
C ARG A 120 -6.75 11.39 24.02
N GLY A 121 -6.10 10.38 23.48
CA GLY A 121 -5.56 9.26 24.23
C GLY A 121 -4.38 9.65 25.14
N SER A 122 -3.83 8.67 25.81
CA SER A 122 -2.67 8.78 26.66
C SER A 122 -1.47 8.01 26.11
N GLY A 123 -0.28 8.27 26.65
CA GLY A 123 0.96 7.61 26.27
C GLY A 123 1.67 8.26 25.09
N PHE A 124 2.83 7.69 24.76
CA PHE A 124 3.80 8.30 23.84
C PHE A 124 3.22 8.62 22.46
N LEU A 125 2.43 7.72 21.85
CA LEU A 125 1.89 7.96 20.52
C LEU A 125 0.86 9.06 20.48
N ALA A 126 -0.05 9.11 21.47
CA ALA A 126 -1.04 10.17 21.54
C ALA A 126 -0.38 11.53 21.75
N GLU A 127 0.68 11.58 22.55
CA GLU A 127 1.48 12.78 22.76
C GLU A 127 2.23 13.21 21.50
N LEU A 128 2.82 12.25 20.79
CA LEU A 128 3.51 12.49 19.53
C LEU A 128 2.56 13.03 18.46
N CYS A 129 1.39 12.40 18.28
CA CYS A 129 0.37 12.87 17.36
C CYS A 129 -0.12 14.28 17.72
N TYR A 130 -0.40 14.52 18.99
CA TYR A 130 -0.83 15.84 19.47
C TYR A 130 0.23 16.92 19.20
N ALA A 131 1.49 16.66 19.51
CA ALA A 131 2.57 17.62 19.26
C ALA A 131 2.75 17.89 17.75
N TRP A 132 2.61 16.84 16.93
CA TRP A 132 2.69 16.96 15.49
C TRP A 132 1.55 17.80 14.90
N GLU A 133 0.31 17.51 15.30
CA GLU A 133 -0.85 18.29 14.89
C GLU A 133 -0.79 19.73 15.41
N LYS A 134 -0.32 19.95 16.65
CA LYS A 134 -0.12 21.28 17.24
C LYS A 134 0.87 22.11 16.41
N GLU A 135 1.96 21.51 15.95
CA GLU A 135 2.92 22.21 15.08
C GLU A 135 2.30 22.51 13.71
N ALA A 136 1.58 21.56 13.11
CA ALA A 136 0.90 21.77 11.83
C ALA A 136 -0.14 22.89 11.88
N ARG A 137 -0.82 23.09 13.01
CA ARG A 137 -1.80 24.20 13.23
C ARG A 137 -1.18 25.59 13.25
N ARG A 138 0.15 25.69 13.24
CA ARG A 138 0.85 26.97 13.03
C ARG A 138 0.96 27.39 11.58
N CYS A 139 0.34 26.63 10.70
CA CYS A 139 0.24 26.89 9.27
C CYS A 139 -0.29 28.32 9.02
N PRO A 140 0.27 29.07 8.04
CA PRO A 140 -0.22 30.42 7.71
C PRO A 140 -1.73 30.45 7.45
N SER A 141 -2.41 31.48 7.92
CA SER A 141 -3.88 31.58 7.83
C SER A 141 -4.41 31.65 6.39
N GLN A 142 -3.56 32.02 5.43
CA GLN A 142 -3.90 32.03 4.01
C GLN A 142 -3.87 30.64 3.37
N THR A 143 -3.32 29.65 4.08
CA THR A 143 -3.22 28.27 3.62
C THR A 143 -4.28 27.41 4.31
N ARG A 144 -5.09 26.71 3.55
CA ARG A 144 -6.02 25.72 4.08
C ARG A 144 -5.24 24.55 4.67
N LEU A 145 -5.47 24.24 5.96
CA LEU A 145 -4.84 23.12 6.64
C LEU A 145 -5.79 21.92 6.69
N VAL A 146 -5.28 20.76 6.29
CA VAL A 146 -5.91 19.46 6.52
C VAL A 146 -4.95 18.56 7.28
N ILE A 147 -5.42 17.96 8.36
CA ILE A 147 -4.68 16.96 9.15
C ILE A 147 -5.29 15.60 8.84
N THR A 148 -4.45 14.66 8.41
CA THR A 148 -4.90 13.32 8.05
C THR A 148 -4.41 12.30 9.07
N ARG A 149 -5.31 11.71 9.85
CA ARG A 149 -5.01 10.66 10.83
C ARG A 149 -5.08 9.30 10.16
N PHE A 150 -3.92 8.72 9.87
CA PHE A 150 -3.82 7.43 9.20
C PHE A 150 -4.09 6.26 10.14
N GLY A 151 -4.88 5.30 9.68
CA GLY A 151 -4.87 3.93 10.16
C GLY A 151 -3.64 3.16 9.68
N ILE A 152 -3.67 1.84 9.85
CA ILE A 152 -2.65 0.94 9.32
C ILE A 152 -2.81 0.88 7.81
N VAL A 153 -1.81 1.37 7.08
CA VAL A 153 -1.85 1.38 5.62
C VAL A 153 -1.44 0.01 5.08
N LEU A 154 -2.36 -0.62 4.37
CA LEU A 154 -2.17 -1.94 3.79
C LEU A 154 -1.93 -1.85 2.28
N SER A 155 -0.96 -2.61 1.80
CA SER A 155 -0.69 -2.83 0.38
C SER A 155 -0.15 -4.24 0.17
N PRO A 156 -0.49 -4.92 -0.92
CA PRO A 156 0.05 -6.25 -1.24
C PRO A 156 1.58 -6.26 -1.42
N ASP A 157 2.14 -5.16 -1.89
CA ASP A 157 3.54 -5.00 -2.33
C ASP A 157 4.47 -4.40 -1.27
N GLY A 158 4.01 -4.22 -0.01
CA GLY A 158 4.92 -3.73 1.04
C GLY A 158 4.30 -3.22 2.32
N GLY A 159 5.04 -2.37 3.02
CA GLY A 159 4.58 -1.71 4.23
C GLY A 159 4.32 -2.66 5.41
N ALA A 160 3.20 -2.46 6.09
CA ALA A 160 2.80 -3.29 7.23
C ALA A 160 2.48 -4.74 6.83
N MET A 161 1.90 -4.92 5.64
CA MET A 161 1.56 -6.26 5.11
C MET A 161 2.79 -7.13 4.93
N GLU A 162 3.88 -6.61 4.39
CA GLU A 162 5.12 -7.37 4.20
C GLU A 162 5.63 -7.95 5.52
N GLN A 163 5.60 -7.14 6.59
CA GLN A 163 6.04 -7.59 7.92
C GLN A 163 5.13 -8.69 8.49
N MET A 164 3.82 -8.62 8.23
CA MET A 164 2.84 -9.61 8.68
C MET A 164 2.90 -10.89 7.82
N LEU A 165 3.14 -10.76 6.53
CA LEU A 165 3.22 -11.89 5.59
C LEU A 165 4.54 -12.66 5.68
N ARG A 166 5.64 -12.00 6.04
CA ARG A 166 6.97 -12.64 6.10
C ARG A 166 6.99 -13.92 6.95
N PRO A 167 6.51 -13.93 8.22
CA PRO A 167 6.43 -15.16 8.99
C PRO A 167 5.42 -16.16 8.40
N LEU A 168 4.29 -15.69 7.89
CA LEU A 168 3.26 -16.51 7.28
C LEU A 168 3.78 -17.26 6.03
N ARG A 169 4.51 -16.59 5.15
CA ARG A 169 5.13 -17.18 3.94
C ARG A 169 6.15 -18.29 4.29
N ILE A 170 6.89 -18.13 5.40
CA ILE A 170 7.93 -19.09 5.83
C ILE A 170 7.31 -20.29 6.55
N THR A 171 6.42 -20.03 7.51
CA THR A 171 5.89 -21.06 8.42
C THR A 171 4.51 -21.59 8.03
N ARG A 172 3.80 -20.91 7.14
CA ARG A 172 2.38 -21.12 6.85
C ARG A 172 1.47 -21.01 8.08
N VAL A 173 1.92 -20.28 9.11
CA VAL A 173 1.17 -20.06 10.35
C VAL A 173 0.82 -18.57 10.45
N ALA A 174 -0.47 -18.29 10.66
CA ALA A 174 -0.94 -16.93 10.91
C ALA A 174 -0.95 -16.63 12.42
N GLY A 175 -0.34 -15.50 12.80
CA GLY A 175 -0.24 -15.08 14.20
C GLY A 175 -1.38 -14.16 14.62
N VAL A 176 -2.14 -14.55 15.64
CA VAL A 176 -3.12 -13.69 16.33
C VAL A 176 -2.47 -13.10 17.55
N ILE A 177 -2.46 -11.77 17.70
CA ILE A 177 -1.81 -11.08 18.84
C ILE A 177 -2.76 -11.04 20.03
N GLY A 178 -2.41 -11.75 21.10
CA GLY A 178 -3.26 -11.86 22.30
C GLY A 178 -4.64 -12.43 21.96
N PRO A 179 -5.75 -11.88 22.51
CA PRO A 179 -7.09 -12.38 22.23
C PRO A 179 -7.57 -12.05 20.80
N GLY A 180 -6.89 -11.14 20.08
CA GLY A 180 -7.28 -10.69 18.76
C GLY A 180 -8.54 -9.82 18.69
N THR A 181 -9.13 -9.46 19.85
CA THR A 181 -10.36 -8.66 19.91
C THR A 181 -10.13 -7.16 19.73
N GLN A 182 -8.86 -6.72 19.81
CA GLN A 182 -8.52 -5.32 19.65
C GLN A 182 -8.88 -4.84 18.23
N PRO A 183 -9.37 -3.58 18.11
CA PRO A 183 -9.63 -2.96 16.81
C PRO A 183 -8.38 -2.92 15.94
N PHE A 184 -8.59 -3.06 14.66
CA PHE A 184 -7.53 -2.97 13.63
C PHE A 184 -7.92 -1.90 12.61
N PRO A 185 -7.68 -0.61 12.92
CA PRO A 185 -8.00 0.50 12.02
C PRO A 185 -7.05 0.47 10.83
N TRP A 186 -7.56 0.20 9.67
CA TRP A 186 -6.78 0.03 8.44
C TRP A 186 -7.32 0.85 7.27
N ILE A 187 -6.51 1.04 6.25
CA ILE A 187 -6.90 1.58 4.95
C ILE A 187 -6.03 0.95 3.86
N ALA A 188 -6.62 0.66 2.69
CA ALA A 188 -5.87 0.28 1.52
C ALA A 188 -5.05 1.48 0.99
N ILE A 189 -3.81 1.25 0.53
CA ILE A 189 -2.96 2.31 -0.04
C ILE A 189 -3.65 3.02 -1.21
N GLN A 190 -4.40 2.29 -2.03
CA GLN A 190 -5.18 2.83 -3.14
C GLN A 190 -6.21 3.85 -2.65
N ASP A 191 -6.99 3.51 -1.62
CA ASP A 191 -7.98 4.42 -1.08
C ASP A 191 -7.36 5.60 -0.33
N LEU A 192 -6.20 5.41 0.29
CA LEU A 192 -5.43 6.51 0.87
C LEU A 192 -5.02 7.52 -0.19
N CYS A 193 -4.42 7.08 -1.31
CA CYS A 193 -4.03 7.97 -2.40
C CYS A 193 -5.23 8.70 -3.00
N ARG A 194 -6.34 8.01 -3.23
CA ARG A 194 -7.60 8.58 -3.71
C ARG A 194 -8.21 9.59 -2.72
N ALA A 195 -8.16 9.30 -1.42
CA ALA A 195 -8.65 10.21 -0.39
C ALA A 195 -7.79 11.49 -0.31
N MET A 196 -6.47 11.36 -0.49
CA MET A 196 -5.57 12.54 -0.57
C MET A 196 -5.89 13.41 -1.78
N GLU A 197 -6.09 12.82 -2.97
CA GLU A 197 -6.50 13.53 -4.19
C GLU A 197 -7.89 14.17 -4.03
N PHE A 198 -8.83 13.44 -3.43
CA PHE A 198 -10.16 13.96 -3.10
C PHE A 198 -10.06 15.22 -2.23
N ILE A 199 -9.25 15.20 -1.16
CA ILE A 199 -9.02 16.36 -0.29
C ILE A 199 -8.39 17.55 -1.06
N ILE A 200 -7.49 17.26 -2.01
CA ILE A 200 -6.87 18.28 -2.85
C ILE A 200 -7.91 18.98 -3.73
N SER A 201 -8.82 18.20 -4.31
CA SER A 201 -9.83 18.67 -5.27
C SER A 201 -11.04 19.32 -4.60
N HIS A 202 -11.30 19.09 -3.31
CA HIS A 202 -12.43 19.66 -2.56
C HIS A 202 -11.97 20.84 -1.72
N GLU A 203 -12.24 22.06 -2.15
CA GLU A 203 -11.74 23.28 -1.51
C GLU A 203 -12.32 23.51 -0.10
N GLU A 204 -13.52 22.99 0.16
CA GLU A 204 -14.18 23.04 1.48
C GLU A 204 -13.60 22.04 2.49
N ALA A 205 -12.85 21.04 2.04
CA ALA A 205 -12.23 20.06 2.94
C ALA A 205 -11.14 20.72 3.79
N SER A 206 -11.39 20.88 5.08
CA SER A 206 -10.48 21.51 6.06
C SER A 206 -10.52 20.80 7.40
N GLY A 207 -9.53 20.99 8.26
CA GLY A 207 -9.48 20.39 9.59
C GLY A 207 -8.99 18.94 9.59
N VAL A 208 -9.59 18.05 10.38
CA VAL A 208 -9.13 16.68 10.59
C VAL A 208 -9.93 15.71 9.72
N PHE A 209 -9.24 14.72 9.11
CA PHE A 209 -9.82 13.60 8.40
C PHE A 209 -9.17 12.28 8.87
N ASN A 210 -9.97 11.30 9.21
CA ASN A 210 -9.50 9.94 9.50
C ASN A 210 -9.37 9.16 8.20
N LEU A 211 -8.17 8.74 7.87
CA LEU A 211 -7.91 7.90 6.70
C LEU A 211 -7.88 6.44 7.16
N VAL A 212 -9.08 5.89 7.32
CA VAL A 212 -9.37 4.50 7.68
C VAL A 212 -10.47 3.96 6.80
N ALA A 213 -10.51 2.65 6.57
CA ALA A 213 -11.62 2.00 5.89
C ALA A 213 -12.91 2.07 6.74
N PRO A 214 -14.10 2.11 6.13
CA PRO A 214 -15.37 2.23 6.86
C PRO A 214 -15.70 0.97 7.68
N GLN A 215 -15.27 -0.21 7.24
CA GLN A 215 -15.45 -1.45 7.99
C GLN A 215 -14.53 -1.47 9.22
N GLN A 216 -15.12 -1.64 10.38
CA GLN A 216 -14.39 -1.86 11.63
C GLN A 216 -14.14 -3.35 11.82
N VAL A 217 -12.87 -3.75 11.83
CA VAL A 217 -12.47 -5.14 12.00
C VAL A 217 -11.62 -5.30 13.26
N SER A 218 -11.67 -6.49 13.86
CA SER A 218 -10.72 -6.88 14.89
C SER A 218 -9.44 -7.41 14.27
N GLN A 219 -8.36 -7.43 15.04
CA GLN A 219 -7.10 -8.05 14.60
C GLN A 219 -7.29 -9.55 14.28
N TYR A 220 -8.21 -10.24 14.98
CA TYR A 220 -8.55 -11.62 14.67
C TYR A 220 -9.22 -11.74 13.29
N ALA A 221 -10.22 -10.90 13.00
CA ALA A 221 -10.92 -10.92 11.71
C ALA A 221 -9.97 -10.62 10.56
N PHE A 222 -9.10 -9.60 10.72
CA PHE A 222 -8.03 -9.32 9.76
C PHE A 222 -7.11 -10.54 9.55
N THR A 223 -6.62 -11.15 10.65
CA THR A 223 -5.74 -12.33 10.56
C THR A 223 -6.45 -13.52 9.90
N GLN A 224 -7.75 -13.67 10.13
CA GLN A 224 -8.55 -14.72 9.51
C GLN A 224 -8.66 -14.52 8.00
N ALA A 225 -8.96 -13.32 7.54
CA ALA A 225 -9.01 -12.98 6.11
C ALA A 225 -7.65 -13.16 5.44
N MET A 226 -6.58 -12.67 6.08
CA MET A 226 -5.21 -12.88 5.62
C MET A 226 -4.83 -14.37 5.56
N ALA A 227 -5.19 -15.16 6.58
CA ALA A 227 -4.91 -16.59 6.63
C ALA A 227 -5.62 -17.36 5.52
N ALA A 228 -6.87 -16.99 5.22
CA ALA A 228 -7.64 -17.57 4.11
C ALA A 228 -6.99 -17.24 2.76
N ARG A 229 -6.65 -15.97 2.53
CA ARG A 229 -6.05 -15.51 1.27
C ARG A 229 -4.70 -16.15 0.95
N TYR A 230 -3.85 -16.30 1.98
CA TYR A 230 -2.49 -16.85 1.83
C TYR A 230 -2.37 -18.32 2.25
N HIS A 231 -3.51 -19.05 2.34
CA HIS A 231 -3.57 -20.48 2.60
C HIS A 231 -2.76 -20.91 3.84
N ALA A 232 -2.92 -20.17 4.95
CA ALA A 232 -2.34 -20.58 6.22
C ALA A 232 -2.95 -21.91 6.68
N TRP A 233 -2.12 -22.87 7.06
CA TRP A 233 -2.62 -24.17 7.54
C TRP A 233 -3.07 -24.11 9.00
N MET A 234 -2.56 -23.14 9.78
CA MET A 234 -2.89 -22.97 11.19
C MET A 234 -2.85 -21.51 11.61
N LYS A 235 -3.70 -21.17 12.58
CA LYS A 235 -3.66 -19.90 13.33
C LYS A 235 -3.15 -20.15 14.73
N VAL A 236 -2.21 -19.34 15.22
CA VAL A 236 -1.62 -19.46 16.56
C VAL A 236 -1.78 -18.16 17.31
N VAL A 237 -2.26 -18.24 18.54
CA VAL A 237 -2.32 -17.09 19.43
C VAL A 237 -0.92 -16.82 20.00
N VAL A 238 -0.37 -15.65 19.68
CA VAL A 238 0.91 -15.19 20.20
C VAL A 238 0.66 -14.37 21.46
N PRO A 239 1.11 -14.83 22.66
CA PRO A 239 0.87 -14.11 23.90
C PRO A 239 1.44 -12.69 23.89
N ARG A 240 0.72 -11.72 24.47
CA ARG A 240 1.16 -10.31 24.55
C ARG A 240 2.55 -10.15 25.19
N TRP A 241 2.88 -10.97 26.22
CA TRP A 241 4.17 -10.89 26.87
C TRP A 241 5.34 -11.25 25.95
N PHE A 242 5.15 -12.21 25.02
CA PHE A 242 6.16 -12.59 24.03
C PHE A 242 6.42 -11.42 23.06
N PHE A 243 5.36 -10.79 22.58
CA PHE A 243 5.47 -9.57 21.76
C PHE A 243 6.19 -8.44 22.50
N ARG A 244 5.86 -8.22 23.77
CA ARG A 244 6.50 -7.19 24.61
C ARG A 244 8.00 -7.47 24.80
N MET A 245 8.39 -8.72 24.99
CA MET A 245 9.80 -9.10 25.11
C MET A 245 10.56 -8.81 23.78
N ARG A 246 9.95 -9.08 22.63
CA ARG A 246 10.57 -8.92 21.31
C ARG A 246 10.61 -7.48 20.81
N TYR A 247 9.53 -6.75 21.02
CA TYR A 247 9.30 -5.41 20.45
C TYR A 247 9.30 -4.27 21.49
N GLY A 248 9.31 -4.57 22.79
CA GLY A 248 9.27 -3.56 23.85
C GLY A 248 7.92 -2.83 23.90
N GLU A 249 7.93 -1.51 24.10
CA GLU A 249 6.71 -0.69 24.18
C GLU A 249 5.87 -0.68 22.89
N VAL A 250 6.50 -0.85 21.71
CA VAL A 250 5.78 -0.96 20.43
C VAL A 250 4.79 -2.13 20.45
N ALA A 251 5.10 -3.19 21.20
CA ALA A 251 4.21 -4.33 21.34
C ALA A 251 2.87 -3.97 21.97
N SER A 252 2.86 -3.01 22.90
CA SER A 252 1.61 -2.55 23.52
C SER A 252 0.73 -1.87 22.49
N PHE A 253 1.30 -1.03 21.62
CA PHE A 253 0.58 -0.40 20.52
C PHE A 253 0.05 -1.41 19.47
N LEU A 254 0.86 -2.41 19.12
CA LEU A 254 0.43 -3.47 18.19
C LEU A 254 -0.62 -4.42 18.78
N ALA A 255 -0.65 -4.52 20.12
CA ALA A 255 -1.61 -5.33 20.87
C ALA A 255 -2.85 -4.56 21.32
N SER A 256 -2.89 -3.25 21.10
CA SER A 256 -4.04 -2.36 21.27
C SER A 256 -4.46 -1.82 19.92
N GLY A 257 -5.57 -1.13 19.86
CA GLY A 257 -6.04 -0.48 18.63
C GLY A 257 -7.15 0.49 18.97
N GLN A 258 -7.37 1.46 18.10
CA GLN A 258 -8.43 2.44 18.23
C GLN A 258 -9.58 2.07 17.31
N ASN A 259 -10.80 2.12 17.81
CA ASN A 259 -11.99 1.98 16.98
C ASN A 259 -12.35 3.34 16.37
N VAL A 260 -12.00 3.55 15.10
CA VAL A 260 -12.07 4.85 14.43
C VAL A 260 -12.90 4.77 13.17
N ARG A 261 -13.71 5.80 12.92
CA ARG A 261 -14.57 5.93 11.73
C ARG A 261 -14.10 7.09 10.84
N PRO A 262 -14.20 6.96 9.50
CA PRO A 262 -13.89 8.02 8.55
C PRO A 262 -15.14 8.88 8.28
N THR A 263 -15.77 9.42 9.33
CA THR A 263 -17.09 10.05 9.26
C THR A 263 -17.08 11.21 8.26
N ARG A 264 -16.09 12.08 8.31
CA ARG A 264 -16.00 13.24 7.41
C ARG A 264 -15.72 12.91 5.96
N LEU A 265 -14.96 11.85 5.68
CA LEU A 265 -14.78 11.38 4.29
C LEU A 265 -16.11 10.88 3.72
N LEU A 266 -16.87 10.11 4.51
CA LEU A 266 -18.17 9.57 4.09
C LEU A 266 -19.19 10.70 3.88
N GLU A 267 -19.29 11.65 4.79
CA GLU A 267 -20.17 12.83 4.70
C GLU A 267 -19.83 13.72 3.51
N ALA A 268 -18.52 13.86 3.18
CA ALA A 268 -18.07 14.58 2.00
C ALA A 268 -18.33 13.81 0.67
N GLY A 269 -18.87 12.58 0.73
CA GLY A 269 -19.20 11.78 -0.45
C GLY A 269 -18.05 10.97 -1.02
N PHE A 270 -16.93 10.81 -0.28
CA PHE A 270 -15.85 9.93 -0.71
C PHE A 270 -16.32 8.47 -0.78
N ARG A 271 -15.99 7.80 -1.87
CA ARG A 271 -16.32 6.38 -2.09
C ARG A 271 -15.04 5.54 -2.06
N PHE A 272 -14.97 4.62 -1.09
CA PHE A 272 -13.90 3.66 -0.97
C PHE A 272 -14.02 2.60 -2.08
N VAL A 273 -12.90 2.18 -2.64
CA VAL A 273 -12.79 1.03 -3.56
C VAL A 273 -12.64 -0.26 -2.78
N LYS A 274 -11.99 -0.16 -1.62
CA LYS A 274 -11.76 -1.27 -0.69
C LYS A 274 -12.41 -0.97 0.67
N PRO A 275 -13.76 -0.94 0.74
CA PRO A 275 -14.46 -0.59 1.97
C PRO A 275 -14.38 -1.68 3.05
N THR A 276 -14.17 -2.95 2.66
CA THR A 276 -14.08 -4.10 3.57
C THR A 276 -12.73 -4.81 3.44
N ILE A 277 -12.38 -5.58 4.47
CA ILE A 277 -11.14 -6.36 4.44
C ILE A 277 -11.20 -7.51 3.43
N GLU A 278 -12.39 -7.99 3.16
CA GLU A 278 -12.70 -8.95 2.11
C GLU A 278 -12.38 -8.33 0.75
N ASP A 279 -12.90 -7.13 0.46
CA ASP A 279 -12.58 -6.39 -0.78
C ASP A 279 -11.08 -6.15 -0.94
N PHE A 280 -10.36 -5.86 0.17
CA PHE A 280 -8.92 -5.68 0.12
C PHE A 280 -8.20 -6.96 -0.33
N PHE A 281 -8.59 -8.12 0.21
CA PHE A 281 -7.96 -9.39 -0.13
C PHE A 281 -8.49 -10.00 -1.44
N GLU A 282 -9.75 -9.79 -1.80
CA GLU A 282 -10.34 -10.25 -3.06
C GLU A 282 -9.89 -9.40 -4.26
N GLY A 283 -9.67 -8.14 -4.07
CA GLY A 283 -9.28 -7.23 -5.16
C GLY A 283 -7.78 -7.25 -5.52
N THR A 284 -7.02 -8.22 -5.06
CA THR A 284 -5.74 -8.64 -5.64
C THR A 284 -5.92 -9.73 -6.71
N ASP A 285 -7.14 -10.21 -6.89
CA ASP A 285 -7.50 -10.90 -8.10
C ASP A 285 -7.69 -9.85 -9.19
N HIS A 286 -6.73 -9.70 -10.07
CA HIS A 286 -6.90 -8.96 -11.29
C HIS A 286 -8.15 -9.49 -11.98
N ALA A 287 -9.06 -8.59 -12.39
CA ALA A 287 -10.23 -9.00 -13.15
C ALA A 287 -9.73 -9.70 -14.42
N ALA A 288 -9.78 -11.03 -14.42
CA ALA A 288 -9.48 -11.78 -15.61
C ALA A 288 -10.62 -11.57 -16.62
N VAL A 289 -10.32 -11.73 -17.89
CA VAL A 289 -11.34 -11.58 -18.94
C VAL A 289 -12.52 -12.54 -18.72
N ASP A 290 -13.74 -12.03 -18.92
CA ASP A 290 -14.98 -12.81 -18.77
C ASP A 290 -15.20 -13.79 -19.92
N ARG A 291 -14.49 -13.61 -21.04
CA ARG A 291 -14.58 -14.45 -22.23
C ARG A 291 -13.19 -14.88 -22.66
N LEU A 292 -13.00 -16.17 -22.83
CA LEU A 292 -11.79 -16.79 -23.39
C LEU A 292 -12.19 -17.98 -24.25
N ASP A 293 -12.04 -17.84 -25.57
CA ASP A 293 -12.14 -18.96 -26.48
C ASP A 293 -10.80 -19.70 -26.50
N LEU A 294 -10.75 -20.86 -25.84
CA LEU A 294 -9.53 -21.66 -25.76
C LEU A 294 -9.01 -22.08 -27.14
N HIS A 295 -9.87 -22.35 -28.10
CA HIS A 295 -9.41 -22.75 -29.44
C HIS A 295 -8.66 -21.62 -30.14
N ARG A 296 -9.15 -20.38 -30.00
CA ARG A 296 -8.48 -19.19 -30.56
C ARG A 296 -7.22 -18.80 -29.79
N TYR A 297 -7.19 -19.10 -28.48
CA TYR A 297 -6.04 -18.81 -27.60
C TYR A 297 -4.87 -19.77 -27.83
N MET A 298 -5.10 -20.93 -28.47
CA MET A 298 -4.05 -21.89 -28.78
C MET A 298 -3.05 -21.35 -29.80
N GLY A 299 -1.84 -21.92 -29.82
CA GLY A 299 -0.75 -21.51 -30.70
C GLY A 299 0.40 -20.89 -29.93
N THR A 300 1.26 -20.18 -30.65
CA THR A 300 2.48 -19.60 -30.07
C THR A 300 2.33 -18.10 -29.87
N TRP A 301 2.54 -17.67 -28.65
CA TRP A 301 2.58 -16.29 -28.21
C TRP A 301 4.01 -15.84 -27.99
N TYR A 302 4.31 -14.62 -28.40
CA TYR A 302 5.63 -13.99 -28.26
C TYR A 302 5.58 -12.98 -27.14
N GLU A 303 6.51 -13.10 -26.18
CA GLU A 303 6.63 -12.12 -25.11
C GLU A 303 7.24 -10.83 -25.63
N ILE A 304 6.50 -9.72 -25.50
CA ILE A 304 6.96 -8.39 -25.92
C ILE A 304 7.52 -7.61 -24.72
N ALA A 305 6.94 -7.78 -23.54
CA ALA A 305 7.38 -7.13 -22.31
C ALA A 305 6.99 -7.97 -21.09
N ARG A 306 7.78 -7.88 -20.02
CA ARG A 306 7.48 -8.48 -18.71
C ARG A 306 8.07 -7.67 -17.58
N PHE A 307 7.53 -7.85 -16.37
CA PHE A 307 8.25 -7.50 -15.14
C PHE A 307 9.38 -8.51 -14.89
N ASP A 308 10.57 -8.03 -14.48
CA ASP A 308 11.76 -8.88 -14.30
C ASP A 308 11.53 -9.93 -13.20
N HIS A 309 11.31 -11.16 -13.60
CA HIS A 309 11.06 -12.28 -12.71
C HIS A 309 12.30 -13.17 -12.54
N ARG A 310 12.53 -13.68 -11.30
CA ARG A 310 13.75 -14.41 -10.93
C ARG A 310 14.06 -15.60 -11.85
N PHE A 311 13.03 -16.32 -12.32
CA PHE A 311 13.20 -17.53 -13.14
C PHE A 311 13.49 -17.23 -14.62
N GLU A 312 13.10 -16.05 -15.10
CA GLU A 312 13.22 -15.65 -16.52
C GLU A 312 14.27 -14.56 -16.72
N ARG A 313 14.96 -14.15 -15.64
CA ARG A 313 15.98 -13.11 -15.68
C ARG A 313 17.08 -13.40 -16.70
N GLY A 314 17.23 -12.48 -17.64
CA GLY A 314 18.24 -12.55 -18.71
C GLY A 314 17.89 -13.57 -19.82
N LEU A 315 16.63 -14.01 -19.94
CA LEU A 315 16.11 -14.67 -21.12
C LEU A 315 15.64 -13.62 -22.14
N SER A 316 15.85 -13.91 -23.41
CA SER A 316 15.36 -13.18 -24.58
C SER A 316 14.63 -14.16 -25.50
N GLU A 317 13.87 -13.62 -26.45
CA GLU A 317 13.10 -14.41 -27.41
C GLU A 317 12.20 -15.44 -26.71
N VAL A 318 11.47 -14.96 -25.67
CA VAL A 318 10.59 -15.84 -24.91
C VAL A 318 9.31 -16.06 -25.68
N THR A 319 8.92 -17.33 -25.78
CA THR A 319 7.67 -17.77 -26.40
C THR A 319 6.93 -18.72 -25.46
N ALA A 320 5.60 -18.67 -25.53
CA ALA A 320 4.71 -19.62 -24.88
C ALA A 320 3.80 -20.27 -25.93
N THR A 321 3.88 -21.59 -26.06
CA THR A 321 3.04 -22.35 -26.99
C THR A 321 1.99 -23.12 -26.21
N TYR A 322 0.74 -22.92 -26.56
CA TYR A 322 -0.42 -23.57 -25.91
C TYR A 322 -1.05 -24.58 -26.86
N THR A 323 -1.36 -25.76 -26.35
CA THR A 323 -2.01 -26.84 -27.11
C THR A 323 -3.16 -27.44 -26.29
N LEU A 324 -4.38 -27.38 -26.82
CA LEU A 324 -5.54 -27.98 -26.19
C LEU A 324 -5.45 -29.51 -26.28
N MET A 325 -5.59 -30.17 -25.13
CA MET A 325 -5.55 -31.63 -25.02
C MET A 325 -6.95 -32.23 -25.06
N PRO A 326 -7.10 -33.53 -25.44
CA PRO A 326 -8.41 -34.18 -25.50
C PRO A 326 -9.16 -34.23 -24.17
N ASP A 327 -8.44 -34.12 -23.04
CA ASP A 327 -9.02 -34.11 -21.69
C ASP A 327 -9.48 -32.72 -21.24
N GLY A 328 -9.43 -31.72 -22.13
CA GLY A 328 -9.81 -30.32 -21.84
C GLY A 328 -8.74 -29.51 -21.12
N THR A 329 -7.58 -30.09 -20.83
CA THR A 329 -6.44 -29.35 -20.29
C THR A 329 -5.63 -28.71 -21.43
N VAL A 330 -4.77 -27.75 -21.08
CA VAL A 330 -3.89 -27.08 -22.06
C VAL A 330 -2.43 -27.43 -21.74
N ARG A 331 -1.71 -28.00 -22.69
CA ARG A 331 -0.26 -28.14 -22.61
C ARG A 331 0.38 -26.80 -22.87
N VAL A 332 1.31 -26.39 -22.01
CA VAL A 332 2.05 -25.12 -22.08
C VAL A 332 3.52 -25.43 -22.27
N GLU A 333 4.11 -24.91 -23.33
CA GLU A 333 5.53 -25.02 -23.59
C GLU A 333 6.15 -23.60 -23.64
N ASN A 334 6.93 -23.26 -22.60
CA ASN A 334 7.66 -22.00 -22.55
C ASN A 334 9.09 -22.20 -23.02
N ARG A 335 9.54 -21.39 -23.97
CA ARG A 335 10.91 -21.38 -24.50
C ARG A 335 11.52 -20.01 -24.32
N GLY A 336 12.78 -19.95 -23.85
CA GLY A 336 13.54 -18.69 -23.76
C GLY A 336 15.02 -18.95 -23.95
N CYS A 337 15.73 -17.99 -24.56
CA CYS A 337 17.12 -18.11 -24.91
C CYS A 337 17.99 -17.13 -24.12
N LYS A 338 19.20 -17.56 -23.72
CA LYS A 338 20.25 -16.70 -23.17
C LYS A 338 21.34 -16.53 -24.22
N HIS A 339 21.57 -15.28 -24.61
CA HIS A 339 22.69 -14.97 -25.47
C HIS A 339 24.01 -15.13 -24.71
N LYS A 340 24.74 -16.22 -25.01
CA LYS A 340 26.09 -16.49 -24.48
C LYS A 340 27.03 -16.71 -25.64
N LYS A 341 28.10 -15.90 -25.76
CA LYS A 341 29.15 -16.16 -26.74
C LYS A 341 29.87 -17.48 -26.40
N PRO A 342 30.16 -18.39 -27.37
CA PRO A 342 29.92 -18.24 -28.81
C PRO A 342 28.54 -18.74 -29.30
N TYR A 343 27.70 -19.38 -28.45
CA TYR A 343 26.42 -19.95 -28.87
C TYR A 343 25.32 -19.56 -27.88
N ASP A 344 24.13 -19.36 -28.40
CA ASP A 344 22.92 -19.13 -27.59
C ASP A 344 22.47 -20.42 -26.91
N VAL A 345 22.07 -20.34 -25.65
CA VAL A 345 21.55 -21.46 -24.88
C VAL A 345 20.05 -21.24 -24.64
N CYS A 346 19.24 -22.01 -25.37
CA CYS A 346 17.79 -21.98 -25.15
C CYS A 346 17.36 -23.08 -24.19
N LYS A 347 16.35 -22.75 -23.37
CA LYS A 347 15.71 -23.68 -22.42
C LYS A 347 14.23 -23.75 -22.71
N THR A 348 13.68 -24.94 -22.60
CA THR A 348 12.25 -25.20 -22.72
C THR A 348 11.74 -25.76 -21.39
N ALA A 349 10.59 -25.28 -20.95
CA ALA A 349 9.86 -25.81 -19.80
C ALA A 349 8.45 -26.20 -20.26
N GLU A 350 8.06 -27.44 -19.95
CA GLU A 350 6.73 -27.94 -20.30
C GLU A 350 5.87 -28.00 -19.04
N GLY A 351 4.64 -27.54 -19.17
CA GLY A 351 3.66 -27.50 -18.09
C GLY A 351 2.24 -27.83 -18.58
N ARG A 352 1.32 -27.83 -17.65
CA ARG A 352 -0.10 -28.08 -17.90
C ARG A 352 -0.96 -27.00 -17.26
N ALA A 353 -1.92 -26.46 -18.01
CA ALA A 353 -2.89 -25.50 -17.50
C ALA A 353 -4.32 -26.12 -17.55
N LYS A 354 -5.17 -25.64 -16.64
CA LYS A 354 -6.59 -25.98 -16.58
C LYS A 354 -7.41 -24.77 -16.14
N ILE A 355 -8.67 -24.74 -16.52
CA ILE A 355 -9.67 -23.78 -16.02
C ILE A 355 -10.37 -24.45 -14.84
N PRO A 356 -10.17 -24.01 -13.58
CA PRO A 356 -10.80 -24.63 -12.42
C PRO A 356 -12.29 -24.36 -12.35
N ASP A 357 -12.72 -23.17 -12.80
CA ASP A 357 -14.10 -22.70 -12.80
C ASP A 357 -14.48 -22.23 -14.21
N PRO A 358 -15.34 -22.97 -14.91
CA PRO A 358 -15.80 -22.60 -16.26
C PRO A 358 -16.53 -21.26 -16.34
N SER A 359 -17.08 -20.76 -15.23
CA SER A 359 -17.72 -19.43 -15.16
C SER A 359 -16.71 -18.27 -15.18
N GLN A 360 -15.42 -18.55 -14.97
CA GLN A 360 -14.32 -17.59 -14.97
C GLN A 360 -13.19 -18.06 -15.92
N PRO A 361 -13.45 -18.11 -17.23
CA PRO A 361 -12.55 -18.75 -18.20
C PRO A 361 -11.18 -18.07 -18.30
N GLY A 362 -11.06 -16.78 -17.99
CA GLY A 362 -9.79 -16.05 -17.93
C GLY A 362 -8.90 -16.42 -16.74
N LYS A 363 -9.42 -17.16 -15.76
CA LYS A 363 -8.66 -17.62 -14.58
C LYS A 363 -8.24 -19.07 -14.74
N LEU A 364 -6.99 -19.28 -15.13
CA LEU A 364 -6.41 -20.60 -15.29
C LEU A 364 -5.47 -20.91 -14.11
N LYS A 365 -5.14 -22.19 -13.99
CA LYS A 365 -4.07 -22.66 -13.11
C LYS A 365 -3.05 -23.42 -13.93
N VAL A 366 -1.76 -23.05 -13.82
CA VAL A 366 -0.66 -23.66 -14.57
C VAL A 366 0.31 -24.36 -13.63
N SER A 367 0.82 -25.52 -14.03
CA SER A 367 1.83 -26.27 -13.30
C SER A 367 2.96 -26.67 -14.24
N PHE A 368 4.21 -26.36 -13.85
CA PHE A 368 5.44 -26.81 -14.50
C PHE A 368 6.18 -27.86 -13.70
N PHE A 369 5.70 -28.18 -12.49
CA PHE A 369 6.36 -29.16 -11.63
C PHE A 369 5.35 -29.95 -10.79
N LEU A 370 5.23 -31.25 -11.05
CA LEU A 370 4.31 -32.18 -10.35
C LEU A 370 2.88 -31.64 -10.26
N SER A 371 2.32 -31.57 -9.04
CA SER A 371 0.95 -31.11 -8.76
C SER A 371 0.89 -29.67 -8.20
N PHE A 372 1.97 -28.91 -8.28
CA PHE A 372 2.00 -27.53 -7.77
C PHE A 372 1.47 -26.58 -8.86
N TYR A 373 0.24 -26.12 -8.67
CA TYR A 373 -0.40 -25.18 -9.56
C TYR A 373 -0.24 -23.74 -9.06
N SER A 374 0.16 -22.86 -9.97
CA SER A 374 0.17 -21.40 -9.78
C SER A 374 -0.98 -20.78 -10.55
N ASP A 375 -1.44 -19.61 -10.09
CA ASP A 375 -2.45 -18.85 -10.80
C ASP A 375 -1.90 -18.27 -12.09
N TYR A 376 -2.74 -18.24 -13.12
CA TYR A 376 -2.46 -17.69 -14.43
C TYR A 376 -3.73 -16.99 -14.91
N TYR A 377 -3.71 -15.66 -14.92
CA TYR A 377 -4.86 -14.85 -15.27
C TYR A 377 -4.63 -14.14 -16.59
N VAL A 378 -5.57 -14.29 -17.51
CA VAL A 378 -5.65 -13.46 -18.71
C VAL A 378 -6.37 -12.18 -18.30
N LEU A 379 -5.61 -11.10 -18.10
CA LEU A 379 -6.12 -9.83 -17.56
C LEU A 379 -6.74 -8.97 -18.65
N GLU A 380 -6.14 -9.00 -19.83
CA GLU A 380 -6.62 -8.32 -21.02
C GLU A 380 -6.35 -9.20 -22.23
N LEU A 381 -7.25 -9.19 -23.21
CA LEU A 381 -7.17 -9.98 -24.42
C LEU A 381 -7.85 -9.19 -25.55
N ASP A 382 -7.18 -9.10 -26.69
CA ASP A 382 -7.82 -8.67 -27.93
C ASP A 382 -8.90 -9.72 -28.33
N GLN A 383 -10.15 -9.38 -28.04
CA GLN A 383 -11.29 -10.30 -28.23
C GLN A 383 -11.65 -10.50 -29.71
N ASP A 384 -11.27 -9.55 -30.57
CA ASP A 384 -11.62 -9.59 -31.99
C ASP A 384 -10.64 -10.44 -32.79
N GLU A 385 -9.34 -10.19 -32.64
CA GLU A 385 -8.32 -10.83 -33.47
C GLU A 385 -7.38 -11.77 -32.71
N TYR A 386 -7.37 -11.73 -31.35
CA TYR A 386 -6.43 -12.48 -30.50
C TYR A 386 -4.95 -12.17 -30.78
N ASN A 387 -4.63 -10.89 -31.06
CA ASN A 387 -3.28 -10.47 -31.42
C ASN A 387 -2.40 -10.18 -30.20
N TYR A 388 -2.98 -9.79 -29.05
CA TYR A 388 -2.26 -9.53 -27.81
C TYR A 388 -3.06 -10.01 -26.58
N ALA A 389 -2.32 -10.34 -25.53
CA ALA A 389 -2.87 -10.64 -24.21
C ALA A 389 -1.96 -10.07 -23.12
N LEU A 390 -2.56 -9.57 -22.04
CA LEU A 390 -1.87 -9.24 -20.80
C LEU A 390 -2.10 -10.37 -19.81
N ILE A 391 -1.00 -10.92 -19.29
CA ILE A 391 -1.04 -12.05 -18.36
C ILE A 391 -0.51 -11.61 -17.00
N GLY A 392 -1.15 -12.07 -15.94
CA GLY A 392 -0.70 -11.87 -14.56
C GLY A 392 -0.93 -13.10 -13.69
N SER A 393 -0.49 -13.02 -12.47
CA SER A 393 -0.75 -14.04 -11.45
C SER A 393 -1.21 -13.38 -10.14
N SER A 394 -1.79 -14.16 -9.23
CA SER A 394 -2.19 -13.66 -7.90
C SER A 394 -1.01 -13.31 -6.99
N SER A 395 0.22 -13.55 -7.43
CA SER A 395 1.45 -13.32 -6.69
C SER A 395 2.29 -12.14 -7.22
N ASP A 396 1.85 -11.52 -8.29
CA ASP A 396 2.53 -10.39 -8.93
C ASP A 396 2.05 -9.04 -8.43
#